data_7926c77849e96a3785af5a080213af92
#
_entry.id   7926c77849e96a3785af5a080213af92
#
_cell.length_a   1.000
_cell.length_b   1.000
_cell.length_c   1.000
_cell.angle_alpha   90.00
_cell.angle_beta   90.00
_cell.angle_gamma   90.00
#
_symmetry.space_group_name_H-M   'P 1'
#
loop_
_entity.id
_entity.type
_entity.pdbx_description
1 polymer ?
#
loop_
_entity_poly.entity_id
_entity_poly.type
_entity_poly.pdbx_seq_one_letter_code
_entity_poly.pdbx_strand_id
1 'polypeptide(L)' 'MSNPTQQEFLKSAKDALGVTWDELAESAGINPRALKTYRMPDTSKDHRPLPALARAAVERLLSSHKTKGKINA' A
#
# COMPACT_ATOMS: atom_id res chain seq x y z
N MET A 1 3.40 19.18 -10.36
CA MET A 1 2.60 18.39 -9.46
C MET A 1 3.42 17.58 -8.52
N SER A 2 3.05 17.57 -7.27
CA SER A 2 3.80 16.82 -6.30
C SER A 2 3.41 15.33 -6.35
N ASN A 3 4.35 14.48 -5.98
CA ASN A 3 4.08 13.07 -5.88
C ASN A 3 3.16 12.81 -4.69
N PRO A 4 2.33 11.77 -4.76
CA PRO A 4 1.52 11.41 -3.60
C PRO A 4 2.41 11.03 -2.42
N THR A 5 1.94 11.34 -1.23
CA THR A 5 2.65 10.95 -0.04
C THR A 5 2.56 9.45 0.13
N GLN A 6 3.40 8.91 0.98
CA GLN A 6 3.37 7.50 1.33
C GLN A 6 1.99 7.09 1.83
N GLN A 7 1.37 7.94 2.64
CA GLN A 7 0.03 7.70 3.15
C GLN A 7 -0.99 7.61 2.01
N GLU A 8 -0.92 8.54 1.08
CA GLU A 8 -1.83 8.56 -0.06
C GLU A 8 -1.62 7.35 -0.97
N PHE A 9 -0.37 6.97 -1.18
CA PHE A 9 -0.05 5.81 -1.98
C PHE A 9 -0.69 4.55 -1.40
N LEU A 10 -0.53 4.34 -0.09
CA LEU A 10 -1.08 3.17 0.58
C LEU A 10 -2.60 3.18 0.55
N LYS A 11 -3.20 4.35 0.77
CA LYS A 11 -4.65 4.46 0.73
C LYS A 11 -5.20 4.17 -0.67
N SER A 12 -4.54 4.69 -1.68
CA SER A 12 -4.93 4.44 -3.06
C SER A 12 -4.84 2.96 -3.40
N ALA A 13 -3.78 2.30 -2.93
CA ALA A 13 -3.61 0.88 -3.17
C ALA A 13 -4.70 0.07 -2.48
N LYS A 14 -4.99 0.41 -1.23
CA LYS A 14 -6.04 -0.27 -0.48
C LYS A 14 -7.39 -0.15 -1.19
N ASP A 15 -7.71 1.06 -1.62
CA ASP A 15 -8.98 1.33 -2.29
C ASP A 15 -9.05 0.62 -3.64
N ALA A 16 -7.97 0.66 -4.39
CA ALA A 16 -7.93 0.01 -5.70
C ALA A 16 -8.09 -1.51 -5.61
N LEU A 17 -7.52 -2.10 -4.56
CA LEU A 17 -7.62 -3.54 -4.35
C LEU A 17 -8.92 -3.94 -3.65
N GLY A 18 -9.61 -2.99 -3.06
CA GLY A 18 -10.86 -3.26 -2.37
C GLY A 18 -10.69 -4.11 -1.12
N VAL A 19 -9.60 -3.90 -0.40
CA VAL A 19 -9.28 -4.70 0.78
C VAL A 19 -9.20 -3.82 2.02
N THR A 20 -9.17 -4.47 3.18
CA THR A 20 -8.94 -3.76 4.44
C THR A 20 -7.44 -3.55 4.61
N TRP A 21 -7.07 -2.71 5.59
CA TRP A 21 -5.66 -2.49 5.90
C TRP A 21 -4.97 -3.79 6.31
N ASP A 22 -5.65 -4.62 7.11
CA ASP A 22 -5.08 -5.90 7.53
C ASP A 22 -4.88 -6.83 6.35
N GLU A 23 -5.84 -6.86 5.45
CA GLU A 23 -5.73 -7.67 4.24
C GLU A 23 -4.61 -7.19 3.34
N LEU A 24 -4.45 -5.88 3.23
CA LEU A 24 -3.37 -5.32 2.44
C LEU A 24 -2.01 -5.71 3.02
N ALA A 25 -1.87 -5.59 4.34
CA ALA A 25 -0.63 -5.96 5.01
C ALA A 25 -0.31 -7.43 4.78
N GLU A 26 -1.30 -8.28 4.94
CA GLU A 26 -1.11 -9.72 4.76
C GLU A 26 -0.71 -10.05 3.31
N SER A 27 -1.41 -9.47 2.35
CA SER A 27 -1.14 -9.72 0.95
C SER A 27 0.24 -9.23 0.52
N ALA A 28 0.69 -8.12 1.09
CA ALA A 28 1.98 -7.55 0.77
C ALA A 28 3.11 -8.13 1.62
N GLY A 29 2.79 -8.98 2.58
CA GLY A 29 3.80 -9.52 3.48
C GLY A 29 4.34 -8.50 4.45
N ILE A 30 3.54 -7.52 4.79
CA ILE A 30 3.92 -6.46 5.72
C ILE A 30 3.26 -6.73 7.07
N ASN A 31 4.02 -6.53 8.15
CA ASN A 31 3.43 -6.63 9.48
C ASN A 31 2.36 -5.55 9.64
N PRO A 32 1.14 -5.90 10.10
CA PRO A 32 0.06 -4.92 10.23
C PRO A 32 0.42 -3.71 11.11
N ARG A 33 1.21 -3.92 12.14
CA ARG A 33 1.67 -2.81 12.99
C ARG A 33 2.60 -1.88 12.23
N ALA A 34 3.48 -2.46 11.41
CA ALA A 34 4.38 -1.69 10.59
C ALA A 34 3.60 -0.91 9.55
N LEU A 35 2.62 -1.54 8.93
CA LEU A 35 1.79 -0.86 7.94
C LEU A 35 1.09 0.34 8.56
N LYS A 36 0.62 0.21 9.78
CA LYS A 36 -0.01 1.32 10.49
C LYS A 36 0.92 2.52 10.60
N THR A 37 2.21 2.28 10.88
CA THR A 37 3.18 3.37 10.96
C THR A 37 3.46 3.97 9.60
N TYR A 38 3.43 3.15 8.56
CA TYR A 38 3.69 3.63 7.19
C TYR A 38 2.56 4.51 6.66
N ARG A 39 1.33 4.28 7.09
CA ARG A 39 0.20 5.08 6.63
C ARG A 39 -0.12 6.27 7.51
N MET A 40 0.73 6.54 8.50
CA MET A 40 0.57 7.73 9.33
C MET A 40 1.06 8.97 8.60
N PRO A 41 0.48 10.15 8.91
CA PRO A 41 0.96 11.40 8.28
C PRO A 41 2.41 11.69 8.67
N ASP A 42 3.10 12.41 7.81
CA ASP A 42 4.51 12.78 8.01
C ASP A 42 4.74 13.50 9.33
N THR A 43 3.71 14.19 9.82
CA THR A 43 3.81 14.95 11.08
C THR A 43 3.69 14.07 12.31
N SER A 44 3.31 12.81 12.14
CA SER A 44 3.16 11.90 13.27
C SER A 44 4.52 11.45 13.78
N LYS A 45 4.65 11.35 15.10
CA LYS A 45 5.87 10.85 15.72
C LYS A 45 6.13 9.40 15.36
N ASP A 46 5.06 8.66 15.10
CA ASP A 46 5.17 7.24 14.82
C ASP A 46 5.32 6.94 13.33
N HIS A 47 5.32 7.98 12.51
CA HIS A 47 5.51 7.80 11.08
C HIS A 47 6.86 7.16 10.77
N ARG A 48 6.85 6.15 9.90
CA ARG A 48 8.06 5.48 9.45
C ARG A 48 8.10 5.52 7.92
N PRO A 49 9.28 5.67 7.34
CA PRO A 49 9.39 5.64 5.88
C PRO A 49 9.07 4.24 5.36
N LEU A 50 8.36 4.20 4.26
CA LEU A 50 7.98 2.93 3.63
C LEU A 50 9.21 2.30 2.97
N PRO A 51 9.62 1.10 3.40
CA PRO A 51 10.77 0.44 2.78
C PRO A 51 10.51 0.15 1.30
N ALA A 52 11.57 0.17 0.51
CA ALA A 52 11.45 -0.10 -0.92
C ALA A 52 10.83 -1.47 -1.19
N LEU A 53 11.18 -2.48 -0.39
CA LEU A 53 10.62 -3.81 -0.55
C LEU A 53 9.12 -3.84 -0.31
N ALA A 54 8.67 -3.13 0.73
CA ALA A 54 7.25 -3.07 1.04
C ALA A 54 6.49 -2.34 -0.07
N ARG A 55 7.06 -1.24 -0.55
CA ARG A 55 6.45 -0.50 -1.64
C ARG A 55 6.36 -1.34 -2.90
N ALA A 56 7.43 -2.05 -3.23
CA ALA A 56 7.45 -2.92 -4.39
C ALA A 56 6.40 -4.03 -4.28
N ALA A 57 6.21 -4.57 -3.09
CA ALA A 57 5.20 -5.60 -2.86
C ALA A 57 3.80 -5.04 -3.12
N VAL A 58 3.51 -3.85 -2.65
CA VAL A 58 2.21 -3.21 -2.88
C VAL A 58 2.03 -2.91 -4.37
N GLU A 59 3.06 -2.40 -5.02
CA GLU A 59 3.00 -2.11 -6.45
C GLU A 59 2.74 -3.38 -7.27
N ARG A 60 3.35 -4.48 -6.83
CA ARG A 60 3.14 -5.77 -7.49
C ARG A 60 1.70 -6.24 -7.34
N LEU A 61 1.11 -6.05 -6.16
CA LEU A 61 -0.29 -6.39 -5.95
C LEU A 61 -1.19 -5.57 -6.86
N LEU A 62 -0.91 -4.28 -7.00
CA LEU A 62 -1.69 -3.42 -7.87
C LEU A 62 -1.58 -3.84 -9.32
N SER A 63 -0.37 -4.17 -9.75
CA SER A 63 -0.12 -4.61 -11.11
C SER A 63 -0.83 -5.94 -11.40
N SER A 64 -0.74 -6.86 -10.46
CA SER A 64 -1.37 -8.17 -10.59
C SER A 64 -2.90 -8.05 -10.66
N HIS A 65 -3.46 -7.21 -9.81
CA HIS A 65 -4.90 -6.97 -9.80
C HIS A 65 -5.37 -6.38 -11.13
N LYS A 66 -4.63 -5.41 -11.63
CA LYS A 66 -4.94 -4.78 -12.90
C LYS A 66 -4.86 -5.75 -14.07
N THR A 67 -3.81 -6.55 -14.08
CA THR A 67 -3.60 -7.54 -15.11
C THR A 67 -4.72 -8.57 -15.11
N LYS A 68 -5.12 -9.00 -13.94
CA LYS A 68 -6.18 -9.98 -13.80
C LYS A 68 -7.50 -9.46 -14.38
N GLY A 69 -7.83 -8.21 -14.09
CA GLY A 69 -9.03 -7.61 -14.64
C GLY A 69 -8.97 -7.51 -16.14
N LYS A 70 -7.81 -7.21 -16.66
CA LYS A 70 -7.61 -7.07 -18.08
C LYS A 70 -7.76 -8.40 -18.82
N ILE A 71 -7.24 -9.45 -18.26
CA ILE A 71 -7.32 -10.77 -18.86
C ILE A 71 -8.76 -11.25 -18.95
N ASN A 72 -9.54 -10.92 -17.97
CA ASN A 72 -10.93 -11.34 -17.91
C ASN A 72 -11.86 -10.51 -18.77
N ALA A 73 -11.36 -9.43 -19.28
CA ALA A 73 -12.18 -8.55 -20.12
C ALA A 73 -12.35 -9.05 -21.57
#